data_07cdb5cc39b8292674b87cc4d5dc8b64
#
_entry.id   07cdb5cc39b8292674b87cc4d5dc8b64
#
_cell.length_a   1.000
_cell.length_b   1.000
_cell.length_c   1.000
_cell.angle_alpha   90.00
_cell.angle_beta   90.00
_cell.angle_gamma   90.00
#
_symmetry.space_group_name_H-M   'P 1'
#
loop_
_entity.id
_entity.type
_entity.pdbx_description
1 polymer ?
#
loop_
_entity_poly.entity_id
_entity_poly.type
_entity_poly.pdbx_seq_one_letter_code
_entity_poly.pdbx_strand_id
1 'polypeptide(L)'
;MDSQIRAGLTAAGVNVDEALERFMGSEAMLSRFLKKFPADQSFAILTAALEAGDHEGAVNAAHTLKGLCSNLSIRPLFAGFDRQVALMRADDWDAAAAMMPQLTEDYNRAVEAILALG
;
A
#
# COMPACT_ATOMS: atom_id res chain seq x y z
N MET A 1 -2.32 -7.15 20.31
CA MET A 1 -2.01 -7.77 19.00
C MET A 1 -1.20 -9.02 19.26
N ASP A 2 -1.63 -10.14 18.71
CA ASP A 2 -0.97 -11.44 18.81
C ASP A 2 0.43 -11.35 18.19
N SER A 3 1.41 -12.05 18.81
CA SER A 3 2.80 -11.98 18.33
C SER A 3 2.99 -12.59 16.94
N GLN A 4 2.19 -13.60 16.57
CA GLN A 4 2.25 -14.19 15.24
C GLN A 4 1.67 -13.23 14.19
N ILE A 5 0.57 -12.56 14.53
CA ILE A 5 -0.04 -11.56 13.66
C ILE A 5 0.92 -10.39 13.47
N ARG A 6 1.54 -9.92 14.55
CA ARG A 6 2.53 -8.85 14.48
C ARG A 6 3.72 -9.24 13.61
N ALA A 7 4.22 -10.46 13.77
CA ALA A 7 5.32 -10.98 12.95
C ALA A 7 4.94 -11.06 11.49
N GLY A 8 3.70 -11.48 11.19
CA GLY A 8 3.18 -11.52 9.83
C GLY A 8 3.11 -10.14 9.19
N LEU A 9 2.62 -9.15 9.93
CA LEU A 9 2.57 -7.77 9.45
C LEU A 9 3.97 -7.23 9.17
N THR A 10 4.90 -7.47 10.08
CA THR A 10 6.30 -7.05 9.93
C THR A 10 6.93 -7.70 8.69
N ALA A 11 6.71 -9.00 8.49
CA ALA A 11 7.22 -9.72 7.32
C ALA A 11 6.64 -9.18 6.02
N ALA A 12 5.41 -8.68 6.06
CA ALA A 12 4.74 -8.10 4.89
C ALA A 12 5.12 -6.62 4.66
N GLY A 13 5.99 -6.07 5.48
CA GLY A 13 6.50 -4.72 5.29
C GLY A 13 5.87 -3.64 6.16
N VAL A 14 4.97 -4.00 7.07
CA VAL A 14 4.36 -3.04 8.01
C VAL A 14 5.33 -2.78 9.16
N ASN A 15 5.73 -1.52 9.33
CA ASN A 15 6.48 -1.13 10.53
C ASN A 15 5.50 -0.88 11.65
N VAL A 16 5.23 -1.92 12.44
CA VAL A 16 4.19 -1.90 13.48
C VAL A 16 4.48 -0.86 14.55
N ASP A 17 5.74 -0.73 14.98
CA ASP A 17 6.12 0.25 16.01
C ASP A 17 5.86 1.68 15.54
N GLU A 18 6.27 2.01 14.32
CA GLU A 18 6.06 3.33 13.74
C GLU A 18 4.56 3.62 13.56
N ALA A 19 3.82 2.64 13.08
CA ALA A 19 2.37 2.78 12.92
C ALA A 19 1.68 3.00 14.26
N LEU A 20 2.07 2.25 15.29
CA LEU A 20 1.50 2.42 16.64
C LEU A 20 1.76 3.82 17.19
N GLU A 21 2.96 4.38 16.97
CA GLU A 21 3.26 5.75 17.39
C GLU A 21 2.28 6.74 16.78
N ARG A 22 1.96 6.57 15.50
CA ARG A 22 1.02 7.44 14.79
C ARG A 22 -0.38 7.35 15.36
N PHE A 23 -0.76 6.18 15.89
CA PHE A 23 -2.06 5.94 16.52
C PHE A 23 -1.99 5.97 18.03
N MET A 24 -0.99 6.66 18.59
CA MET A 24 -0.83 6.90 20.04
C MET A 24 -0.78 5.62 20.86
N GLY A 25 -0.20 4.56 20.30
CA GLY A 25 -0.05 3.26 20.94
C GLY A 25 -1.30 2.39 20.94
N SER A 26 -2.38 2.84 20.28
CA SER A 26 -3.64 2.08 20.26
C SER A 26 -3.62 0.99 19.21
N GLU A 27 -3.46 -0.25 19.64
CA GLU A 27 -3.55 -1.42 18.74
C GLU A 27 -4.93 -1.54 18.10
N ALA A 28 -5.99 -1.20 18.85
CA ALA A 28 -7.36 -1.26 18.35
C ALA A 28 -7.57 -0.28 17.17
N MET A 29 -7.05 0.94 17.31
CA MET A 29 -7.14 1.92 16.24
C MET A 29 -6.30 1.50 15.03
N LEU A 30 -5.09 1.04 15.25
CA LEU A 30 -4.23 0.57 14.17
C LEU A 30 -4.89 -0.58 13.41
N SER A 31 -5.43 -1.59 14.12
CA SER A 31 -6.15 -2.69 13.50
C SER A 31 -7.30 -2.21 12.62
N ARG A 32 -8.08 -1.26 13.14
CA ARG A 32 -9.23 -0.70 12.40
C ARG A 32 -8.78 -0.05 11.10
N PHE A 33 -7.73 0.76 11.16
CA PHE A 33 -7.25 1.46 9.97
C PHE A 33 -6.54 0.52 8.99
N LEU A 34 -5.79 -0.47 9.49
CA LEU A 34 -5.20 -1.50 8.63
C LEU A 34 -6.28 -2.23 7.83
N LYS A 35 -7.39 -2.60 8.48
CA LYS A 35 -8.47 -3.34 7.82
C LYS A 35 -9.15 -2.55 6.70
N LYS A 36 -9.03 -1.23 6.69
CA LYS A 36 -9.55 -0.41 5.59
C LYS A 36 -8.71 -0.56 4.32
N PHE A 37 -7.46 -0.96 4.45
CA PHE A 37 -6.55 -1.07 3.31
C PHE A 37 -7.02 -2.11 2.27
N PRO A 38 -7.35 -3.35 2.64
CA PRO A 38 -7.87 -4.31 1.66
C PRO A 38 -9.21 -3.90 1.04
N ALA A 39 -10.00 -3.12 1.76
CA ALA A 39 -11.30 -2.66 1.27
C ALA A 39 -11.19 -1.47 0.32
N ASP A 40 -10.05 -0.78 0.29
CA ASP A 40 -9.83 0.37 -0.58
C ASP A 40 -9.65 -0.09 -2.02
N GLN A 41 -10.31 0.61 -2.95
CA GLN A 41 -10.35 0.21 -4.36
C GLN A 41 -9.24 0.82 -5.22
N SER A 42 -8.36 1.62 -4.62
CA SER A 42 -7.35 2.37 -5.37
C SER A 42 -6.40 1.47 -6.16
N PHE A 43 -6.04 0.30 -5.63
CA PHE A 43 -5.15 -0.60 -6.36
C PHE A 43 -5.81 -1.17 -7.62
N ALA A 44 -7.08 -1.55 -7.53
CA ALA A 44 -7.85 -2.00 -8.69
C ALA A 44 -8.02 -0.87 -9.72
N ILE A 45 -8.26 0.34 -9.24
CA ILE A 45 -8.36 1.54 -10.10
C ILE A 45 -7.04 1.79 -10.81
N LEU A 46 -5.92 1.70 -10.09
CA LEU A 46 -4.58 1.88 -10.66
C LEU A 46 -4.32 0.88 -11.79
N THR A 47 -4.60 -0.39 -11.54
CA THR A 47 -4.41 -1.46 -12.51
C THR A 47 -5.24 -1.19 -13.78
N ALA A 48 -6.52 -0.89 -13.61
CA ALA A 48 -7.43 -0.62 -14.73
C ALA A 48 -7.02 0.63 -15.50
N ALA A 49 -6.61 1.68 -14.80
CA ALA A 49 -6.19 2.93 -15.44
C ALA A 49 -4.93 2.75 -16.28
N LEU A 50 -3.95 2.00 -15.79
CA LEU A 50 -2.74 1.70 -16.55
C LEU A 50 -3.07 0.88 -17.82
N GLU A 51 -3.95 -0.10 -17.70
CA GLU A 51 -4.37 -0.91 -18.85
C GLU A 51 -5.12 -0.09 -19.90
N ALA A 52 -5.92 0.88 -19.45
CA ALA A 52 -6.71 1.73 -20.33
C ALA A 52 -5.94 2.94 -20.88
N GLY A 53 -4.73 3.17 -20.43
CA GLY A 53 -3.97 4.37 -20.79
C GLY A 53 -4.54 5.66 -20.17
N ASP A 54 -5.31 5.52 -19.09
CA ASP A 54 -5.88 6.65 -18.35
C ASP A 54 -4.81 7.19 -17.39
N HIS A 55 -4.01 8.12 -17.87
CA HIS A 55 -2.86 8.65 -17.13
C HIS A 55 -3.29 9.40 -15.87
N GLU A 56 -4.32 10.25 -15.98
CA GLU A 56 -4.83 11.01 -14.83
C GLU A 56 -5.34 10.08 -13.74
N GLY A 57 -6.15 9.07 -14.11
CA GLY A 57 -6.66 8.09 -13.17
C GLY A 57 -5.55 7.29 -12.49
N ALA A 58 -4.52 6.91 -13.26
CA ALA A 58 -3.38 6.17 -12.72
C ALA A 58 -2.59 6.99 -11.71
N VAL A 59 -2.28 8.25 -12.02
CA VAL A 59 -1.57 9.14 -11.09
C VAL A 59 -2.36 9.32 -9.80
N ASN A 60 -3.66 9.59 -9.92
CA ASN A 60 -4.51 9.81 -8.75
C ASN A 60 -4.57 8.58 -7.86
N ALA A 61 -4.74 7.39 -8.45
CA ALA A 61 -4.81 6.14 -7.70
C ALA A 61 -3.47 5.82 -7.00
N ALA A 62 -2.36 5.94 -7.71
CA ALA A 62 -1.03 5.70 -7.15
C ALA A 62 -0.71 6.69 -6.03
N HIS A 63 -1.08 7.95 -6.17
CA HIS A 63 -0.90 8.97 -5.15
C HIS A 63 -1.72 8.65 -3.90
N THR A 64 -2.97 8.22 -4.07
CA THR A 64 -3.81 7.79 -2.95
C THR A 64 -3.19 6.61 -2.21
N LEU A 65 -2.72 5.60 -2.95
CA LEU A 65 -2.05 4.43 -2.36
C LEU A 65 -0.79 4.81 -1.59
N LYS A 66 -0.01 5.72 -2.15
CA LYS A 66 1.18 6.24 -1.47
C LYS A 66 0.82 6.83 -0.10
N GLY A 67 -0.23 7.65 -0.05
CA GLY A 67 -0.71 8.25 1.19
C GLY A 67 -1.20 7.22 2.21
N LEU A 68 -1.97 6.23 1.75
CA LEU A 68 -2.45 5.15 2.60
C LEU A 68 -1.29 4.35 3.20
N CYS A 69 -0.30 3.99 2.38
CA CYS A 69 0.85 3.22 2.83
C CYS A 69 1.73 4.03 3.79
N SER A 70 1.83 5.34 3.60
CA SER A 70 2.53 6.22 4.52
C SER A 70 1.86 6.22 5.89
N ASN A 71 0.54 6.38 5.94
CA ASN A 71 -0.21 6.40 7.19
C ASN A 71 -0.15 5.08 7.96
N LEU A 72 -0.09 3.97 7.23
CA LEU A 72 -0.07 2.63 7.83
C LEU A 72 1.35 2.08 7.98
N SER A 73 2.36 2.84 7.60
CA SER A 73 3.78 2.44 7.67
C SER A 73 4.07 1.14 6.92
N ILE A 74 3.41 0.95 5.77
CA ILE A 74 3.70 -0.16 4.86
C ILE A 74 4.83 0.30 3.96
N ARG A 75 6.05 0.24 4.47
CA ARG A 75 7.22 0.92 3.88
C ARG A 75 7.59 0.49 2.47
N PRO A 76 7.65 -0.81 2.13
CA PRO A 76 8.01 -1.20 0.76
C PRO A 76 7.01 -0.70 -0.26
N LEU A 77 5.71 -0.77 0.07
CA LEU A 77 4.67 -0.25 -0.81
C LEU A 77 4.71 1.26 -0.91
N PHE A 78 4.97 1.95 0.21
CA PHE A 78 5.14 3.39 0.18
C PHE A 78 6.25 3.79 -0.79
N ALA A 79 7.42 3.17 -0.65
CA ALA A 79 8.57 3.46 -1.51
C ALA A 79 8.25 3.14 -2.98
N GLY A 80 7.54 2.03 -3.22
CA GLY A 80 7.16 1.63 -4.57
C GLY A 80 6.19 2.63 -5.22
N PHE A 81 5.13 3.01 -4.53
CA PHE A 81 4.17 3.98 -5.08
C PHE A 81 4.78 5.38 -5.21
N ASP A 82 5.65 5.77 -4.28
CA ASP A 82 6.37 7.04 -4.37
C ASP A 82 7.19 7.10 -5.66
N ARG A 83 7.96 6.05 -5.94
CA ARG A 83 8.74 5.94 -7.17
C ARG A 83 7.83 5.90 -8.40
N GLN A 84 6.74 5.15 -8.35
CA GLN A 84 5.82 5.02 -9.47
C GLN A 84 5.19 6.37 -9.84
N VAL A 85 4.77 7.14 -8.83
CA VAL A 85 4.22 8.48 -9.05
C VAL A 85 5.27 9.40 -9.69
N ALA A 86 6.52 9.32 -9.23
CA ALA A 86 7.62 10.12 -9.81
C ALA A 86 7.84 9.78 -11.28
N LEU A 87 7.82 8.48 -11.63
CA LEU A 87 7.95 8.03 -13.02
C LEU A 87 6.78 8.53 -13.88
N MET A 88 5.56 8.44 -13.36
CA MET A 88 4.36 8.93 -14.05
C MET A 88 4.46 10.43 -14.34
N ARG A 89 4.91 11.22 -13.35
CA ARG A 89 5.07 12.66 -13.49
C ARG A 89 6.20 13.04 -14.44
N ALA A 90 7.17 12.15 -14.61
CA ALA A 90 8.24 12.30 -15.59
C ALA A 90 7.83 11.79 -16.98
N ASP A 91 6.58 11.39 -17.14
CA ASP A 91 6.02 10.85 -18.38
C ASP A 91 6.69 9.54 -18.82
N ASP A 92 7.26 8.80 -17.87
CA ASP A 92 7.88 7.49 -18.13
C ASP A 92 6.87 6.38 -17.78
N TRP A 93 5.87 6.25 -18.61
CA TRP A 93 4.75 5.32 -18.40
C TRP A 93 5.14 3.86 -18.54
N ASP A 94 6.11 3.56 -19.39
CA ASP A 94 6.60 2.19 -19.55
C ASP A 94 7.26 1.70 -18.26
N ALA A 95 8.10 2.54 -17.66
CA ALA A 95 8.76 2.20 -16.39
C ALA A 95 7.76 2.11 -15.24
N ALA A 96 6.77 3.02 -15.21
CA ALA A 96 5.72 3.00 -14.19
C ALA A 96 4.91 1.70 -14.29
N ALA A 97 4.51 1.29 -15.48
CA ALA A 97 3.77 0.05 -15.70
C ALA A 97 4.61 -1.18 -15.35
N ALA A 98 5.90 -1.14 -15.65
CA ALA A 98 6.81 -2.25 -15.36
C ALA A 98 6.96 -2.54 -13.86
N MET A 99 6.59 -1.60 -13.00
CA MET A 99 6.61 -1.80 -11.55
C MET A 99 5.44 -2.65 -11.05
N MET A 100 4.38 -2.83 -11.84
CA MET A 100 3.14 -3.47 -11.36
C MET A 100 3.31 -4.92 -10.91
N PRO A 101 4.09 -5.79 -11.55
CA PRO A 101 4.26 -7.15 -11.05
C PRO A 101 4.78 -7.20 -9.60
N GLN A 102 5.80 -6.43 -9.27
CA GLN A 102 6.37 -6.40 -7.93
C GLN A 102 5.42 -5.72 -6.93
N LEU A 103 4.80 -4.61 -7.34
CA LEU A 103 3.81 -3.92 -6.50
C LEU A 103 2.62 -4.83 -6.18
N THR A 104 2.16 -5.62 -7.15
CA THR A 104 1.06 -6.56 -6.95
C THR A 104 1.45 -7.63 -5.93
N GLU A 105 2.64 -8.17 -6.03
CA GLU A 105 3.16 -9.16 -5.09
C GLU A 105 3.22 -8.61 -3.67
N ASP A 106 3.81 -7.43 -3.53
CA ASP A 106 3.95 -6.77 -2.22
C ASP A 106 2.58 -6.37 -1.65
N TYR A 107 1.68 -5.90 -2.52
CA TYR A 107 0.30 -5.54 -2.14
C TYR A 107 -0.45 -6.75 -1.60
N ASN A 108 -0.42 -7.85 -2.33
CA ASN A 108 -1.11 -9.07 -1.92
C ASN A 108 -0.57 -9.61 -0.60
N ARG A 109 0.73 -9.54 -0.40
CA ARG A 109 1.35 -9.97 0.85
C ARG A 109 0.89 -9.13 2.03
N ALA A 110 0.81 -7.80 1.85
CA ALA A 110 0.31 -6.91 2.88
C ALA A 110 -1.17 -7.18 3.18
N VAL A 111 -1.99 -7.37 2.15
CA VAL A 111 -3.42 -7.67 2.30
C VAL A 111 -3.62 -8.98 3.07
N GLU A 112 -2.89 -10.04 2.74
CA GLU A 112 -2.98 -11.33 3.44
C GLU A 112 -2.65 -11.17 4.92
N ALA A 113 -1.58 -10.45 5.24
CA ALA A 113 -1.17 -10.23 6.63
C ALA A 113 -2.22 -9.43 7.40
N ILE A 114 -2.83 -8.43 6.75
CA ILE A 114 -3.89 -7.61 7.37
C ILE A 114 -5.15 -8.44 7.59
N LEU A 115 -5.55 -9.27 6.62
CA LEU A 115 -6.73 -10.11 6.76
C LEU A 115 -6.60 -11.12 7.91
N ALA A 116 -5.38 -11.48 8.30
CA ALA A 116 -5.12 -12.34 9.45
C ALA A 116 -5.50 -11.66 10.79
N LEU A 117 -5.71 -10.35 10.79
CA LEU A 117 -6.21 -9.64 11.98
C LEU A 117 -7.65 -10.04 12.34
N GLY A 118 -8.34 -10.64 11.41
CA GLY A 118 -9.70 -11.14 11.64
C GLY A 118 -10.75 -10.10 11.63
#